data_16ed7be48eabe93264754e3098bca1fe
#
_entry.id   16ed7be48eabe93264754e3098bca1fe
#
_cell.length_a   1.000
_cell.length_b   1.000
_cell.length_c   1.000
_cell.angle_alpha   90.00
_cell.angle_beta   90.00
_cell.angle_gamma   90.00
#
_symmetry.space_group_name_H-M   'P 1'
#
loop_
_entity.id
_entity.type
_entity.pdbx_description
1 polymer ?
#
loop_
_entity_poly.entity_id
_entity_poly.type
_entity_poly.pdbx_seq_one_letter_code
_entity_poly.pdbx_strand_id
1 'polypeptide(L)'
;MPLAETQMATVLSNADPEGKGRVRVRMNWQTDGMQTGWVRVMTPDGGSSSDVKSNRGFVFIPEVGDQVLLGFRHGDPARPYVMGSLFNGTTGGGGGQGNNCKSLTSRTGSSLKLDDSVGSVTLHDKGGVSMNFDGGGNSTINAKCSQVFNAGSSAGINVGAKKHQPASSALTMDSDGIIDLSGKSKITIKVGDSTITIDTTSIVLEAQNIHAAGSNLSLSVIGGGTGISMTEAKNLDIIGTPVNINQGDGGKVNIK
;
A
#
# COMPACT_ATOMS: atom_id res chain seq x y z
N MET A 1 49.63 -29.21 -8.18
CA MET A 1 48.82 -28.59 -7.12
C MET A 1 47.61 -29.48 -6.88
N PRO A 2 47.25 -29.76 -5.65
CA PRO A 2 46.00 -30.47 -5.40
C PRO A 2 44.83 -29.61 -5.86
N LEU A 3 43.90 -30.21 -6.61
CA LEU A 3 42.68 -29.54 -7.06
C LEU A 3 41.63 -29.66 -5.93
N ALA A 4 41.04 -28.54 -5.54
CA ALA A 4 39.94 -28.51 -4.60
C ALA A 4 38.61 -28.66 -5.35
N GLU A 5 37.84 -29.65 -4.96
CA GLU A 5 36.44 -29.83 -5.37
C GLU A 5 35.52 -28.94 -4.52
N THR A 6 34.24 -28.80 -4.94
CA THR A 6 33.25 -28.08 -4.16
C THR A 6 33.11 -28.64 -2.75
N GLN A 7 32.97 -27.75 -1.75
CA GLN A 7 32.90 -28.10 -0.35
C GLN A 7 31.67 -27.46 0.32
N MET A 8 31.05 -28.18 1.23
CA MET A 8 30.05 -27.62 2.12
C MET A 8 30.71 -26.89 3.29
N ALA A 9 30.17 -25.78 3.68
CA ALA A 9 30.67 -24.95 4.77
C ALA A 9 29.53 -24.26 5.53
N THR A 10 29.82 -23.85 6.75
CA THR A 10 28.92 -23.06 7.59
C THR A 10 29.43 -21.62 7.69
N VAL A 11 28.54 -20.66 7.57
CA VAL A 11 28.87 -19.23 7.73
C VAL A 11 29.13 -18.92 9.20
N LEU A 12 30.32 -18.40 9.51
CA LEU A 12 30.72 -18.00 10.85
C LEU A 12 30.60 -16.48 11.08
N SER A 13 30.73 -15.67 10.02
CA SER A 13 30.59 -14.22 10.08
C SER A 13 30.19 -13.67 8.72
N ASN A 14 29.27 -12.72 8.73
CA ASN A 14 28.88 -11.89 7.60
C ASN A 14 29.13 -10.39 7.84
N ALA A 15 29.78 -10.05 8.95
CA ALA A 15 30.15 -8.68 9.30
C ALA A 15 31.47 -8.27 8.64
N ASP A 16 31.48 -8.18 7.31
CA ASP A 16 32.64 -7.78 6.53
C ASP A 16 33.09 -6.35 6.89
N PRO A 17 34.30 -6.13 7.44
CA PRO A 17 34.75 -4.80 7.87
C PRO A 17 34.90 -3.79 6.71
N GLU A 18 35.02 -4.27 5.48
CA GLU A 18 35.08 -3.40 4.31
C GLU A 18 33.71 -3.17 3.65
N GLY A 19 32.62 -3.77 4.19
CA GLY A 19 31.27 -3.62 3.65
C GLY A 19 31.08 -4.19 2.21
N LYS A 20 31.89 -5.17 1.82
CA LYS A 20 31.90 -5.74 0.48
C LYS A 20 31.02 -6.99 0.32
N GLY A 21 30.20 -7.31 1.34
CA GLY A 21 29.29 -8.45 1.33
C GLY A 21 29.96 -9.81 1.32
N ARG A 22 31.19 -9.88 1.86
CA ARG A 22 31.92 -11.13 2.01
C ARG A 22 31.55 -11.83 3.32
N VAL A 23 31.78 -13.13 3.37
CA VAL A 23 31.54 -13.96 4.56
C VAL A 23 32.80 -14.70 4.98
N ARG A 24 32.89 -15.10 6.23
CA ARG A 24 33.85 -16.12 6.71
C ARG A 24 33.10 -17.40 6.95
N VAL A 25 33.70 -18.52 6.53
CA VAL A 25 33.06 -19.81 6.62
C VAL A 25 34.03 -20.85 7.19
N ARG A 26 33.46 -21.91 7.74
CA ARG A 26 34.19 -23.11 8.15
C ARG A 26 33.68 -24.30 7.33
N MET A 27 34.59 -24.99 6.64
CA MET A 27 34.25 -26.19 5.91
C MET A 27 34.00 -27.33 6.89
N ASN A 28 33.19 -28.34 6.53
CA ASN A 28 32.74 -29.39 7.44
C ASN A 28 33.87 -30.27 8.00
N TRP A 29 35.00 -30.36 7.30
CA TRP A 29 36.17 -31.09 7.74
C TRP A 29 37.14 -30.29 8.62
N GLN A 30 36.93 -28.97 8.76
CA GLN A 30 37.75 -28.12 9.61
C GLN A 30 37.32 -28.27 11.07
N THR A 31 38.30 -28.24 11.97
CA THR A 31 38.07 -28.26 13.42
C THR A 31 37.69 -26.89 13.96
N ASP A 32 37.20 -26.84 15.19
CA ASP A 32 36.87 -25.58 15.89
C ASP A 32 38.10 -24.67 15.96
N GLY A 33 37.86 -23.40 15.70
CA GLY A 33 38.89 -22.35 15.59
C GLY A 33 39.43 -22.16 14.18
N MET A 34 39.22 -23.07 13.24
CA MET A 34 39.59 -22.88 11.83
C MET A 34 38.49 -22.15 11.07
N GLN A 35 38.88 -21.24 10.21
CA GLN A 35 37.96 -20.49 9.32
C GLN A 35 38.71 -19.95 8.10
N THR A 36 37.98 -19.60 7.09
CA THR A 36 38.52 -18.90 5.90
C THR A 36 38.84 -17.42 6.20
N GLY A 37 39.60 -16.78 5.32
CA GLY A 37 39.55 -15.34 5.17
C GLY A 37 38.17 -14.89 4.68
N TRP A 38 38.03 -13.59 4.32
CA TRP A 38 36.82 -13.06 3.74
C TRP A 38 36.58 -13.54 2.32
N VAL A 39 35.49 -14.28 2.11
CA VAL A 39 35.14 -14.98 0.87
C VAL A 39 33.99 -14.27 0.19
N ARG A 40 34.11 -14.03 -1.11
CA ARG A 40 33.04 -13.40 -1.92
C ARG A 40 31.84 -14.34 -2.05
N VAL A 41 30.64 -13.77 -2.07
CA VAL A 41 29.39 -14.47 -2.31
C VAL A 41 28.95 -14.22 -3.76
N MET A 42 28.59 -15.29 -4.47
CA MET A 42 27.99 -15.21 -5.79
C MET A 42 26.54 -14.73 -5.67
N THR A 43 26.11 -13.92 -6.58
CA THR A 43 24.73 -13.45 -6.69
C THR A 43 24.27 -13.60 -8.15
N PRO A 44 22.96 -13.76 -8.41
CA PRO A 44 22.45 -13.84 -9.78
C PRO A 44 22.76 -12.60 -10.62
N ASP A 45 22.75 -11.40 -10.02
CA ASP A 45 23.21 -10.15 -10.62
C ASP A 45 23.75 -9.23 -9.53
N GLY A 46 24.86 -8.56 -9.78
CA GLY A 46 25.46 -7.63 -8.84
C GLY A 46 26.50 -6.73 -9.48
N GLY A 47 26.48 -5.45 -9.09
CA GLY A 47 27.42 -4.47 -9.62
C GLY A 47 27.09 -3.04 -9.25
N SER A 48 27.41 -2.14 -10.17
CA SER A 48 27.13 -0.70 -10.09
C SER A 48 26.70 -0.17 -11.47
N SER A 49 26.17 1.04 -11.48
CA SER A 49 25.85 1.79 -12.71
C SER A 49 26.15 3.28 -12.50
N SER A 50 25.88 4.11 -13.50
CA SER A 50 25.96 5.57 -13.38
C SER A 50 25.08 6.10 -12.25
N ASP A 51 23.89 5.54 -12.07
CA ASP A 51 22.86 6.01 -11.14
C ASP A 51 22.93 5.30 -9.78
N VAL A 52 23.31 4.01 -9.77
CA VAL A 52 23.44 3.19 -8.57
C VAL A 52 24.90 2.81 -8.37
N LYS A 53 25.59 3.54 -7.52
CA LYS A 53 27.05 3.41 -7.33
C LYS A 53 27.47 2.09 -6.68
N SER A 54 26.58 1.47 -5.86
CA SER A 54 26.84 0.18 -5.20
C SER A 54 25.54 -0.58 -4.99
N ASN A 55 25.63 -1.90 -4.77
CA ASN A 55 24.49 -2.78 -4.46
C ASN A 55 23.41 -2.84 -5.56
N ARG A 56 23.77 -2.59 -6.83
CA ARG A 56 22.86 -2.90 -7.93
C ARG A 56 22.75 -4.41 -8.08
N GLY A 57 21.52 -4.92 -8.16
CA GLY A 57 21.22 -6.34 -8.29
C GLY A 57 20.66 -6.98 -7.02
N PHE A 58 20.97 -8.25 -6.77
CA PHE A 58 20.48 -9.01 -5.63
C PHE A 58 21.48 -8.95 -4.48
N VAL A 59 21.09 -8.38 -3.35
CA VAL A 59 21.91 -8.32 -2.14
C VAL A 59 21.31 -9.25 -1.08
N PHE A 60 21.66 -10.51 -1.16
CA PHE A 60 21.28 -11.56 -0.20
C PHE A 60 22.57 -12.25 0.28
N ILE A 61 23.11 -11.74 1.39
CA ILE A 61 24.30 -12.32 2.01
C ILE A 61 23.85 -13.38 3.01
N PRO A 62 24.41 -14.59 2.97
CA PRO A 62 24.06 -15.65 3.92
C PRO A 62 24.20 -15.21 5.37
N GLU A 63 23.29 -15.67 6.21
CA GLU A 63 23.33 -15.39 7.65
C GLU A 63 24.32 -16.33 8.37
N VAL A 64 24.74 -15.89 9.56
CA VAL A 64 25.58 -16.74 10.43
C VAL A 64 24.82 -18.01 10.80
N GLY A 65 25.44 -19.15 10.60
CA GLY A 65 24.84 -20.48 10.79
C GLY A 65 24.29 -21.10 9.51
N ASP A 66 24.15 -20.33 8.43
CA ASP A 66 23.70 -20.87 7.14
C ASP A 66 24.73 -21.86 6.56
N GLN A 67 24.21 -22.90 5.94
CA GLN A 67 25.01 -23.85 5.17
C GLN A 67 25.17 -23.36 3.73
N VAL A 68 26.40 -23.33 3.25
CA VAL A 68 26.74 -22.80 1.92
C VAL A 68 27.62 -23.80 1.16
N LEU A 69 27.53 -23.72 -0.18
CA LEU A 69 28.42 -24.46 -1.09
C LEU A 69 29.54 -23.52 -1.54
N LEU A 70 30.79 -24.00 -1.38
CA LEU A 70 32.00 -23.32 -1.86
C LEU A 70 32.44 -23.87 -3.20
N GLY A 71 32.75 -22.98 -4.12
CA GLY A 71 33.56 -23.26 -5.30
C GLY A 71 34.98 -22.71 -5.12
N PHE A 72 35.92 -23.20 -5.94
CA PHE A 72 37.33 -22.79 -5.91
C PHE A 72 37.78 -22.35 -7.30
N ARG A 73 38.31 -21.13 -7.42
CA ARG A 73 38.76 -20.60 -8.71
C ARG A 73 39.89 -21.45 -9.26
N HIS A 74 39.69 -22.06 -10.42
CA HIS A 74 40.61 -23.00 -11.06
C HIS A 74 41.03 -24.20 -10.15
N GLY A 75 40.15 -24.61 -9.21
CA GLY A 75 40.46 -25.65 -8.26
C GLY A 75 41.51 -25.27 -7.20
N ASP A 76 41.84 -23.97 -7.08
CA ASP A 76 42.84 -23.49 -6.12
C ASP A 76 42.18 -23.34 -4.72
N PRO A 77 42.58 -24.15 -3.72
CA PRO A 77 42.03 -24.11 -2.37
C PRO A 77 42.23 -22.74 -1.66
N ALA A 78 43.18 -21.92 -2.11
CA ALA A 78 43.42 -20.59 -1.59
C ALA A 78 42.44 -19.53 -2.16
N ARG A 79 41.59 -19.89 -3.12
CA ARG A 79 40.67 -18.96 -3.80
C ARG A 79 39.23 -19.42 -3.79
N PRO A 80 38.65 -19.63 -2.58
CA PRO A 80 37.24 -20.00 -2.43
C PRO A 80 36.31 -18.86 -2.76
N TYR A 81 35.07 -19.20 -3.16
CA TYR A 81 33.92 -18.32 -3.27
C TYR A 81 32.64 -19.07 -2.92
N VAL A 82 31.67 -18.42 -2.32
CA VAL A 82 30.34 -18.99 -2.01
C VAL A 82 29.49 -18.99 -3.28
N MET A 83 29.01 -20.18 -3.66
CA MET A 83 28.15 -20.39 -4.82
C MET A 83 26.67 -20.17 -4.49
N GLY A 84 26.28 -20.37 -3.24
CA GLY A 84 24.91 -20.23 -2.76
C GLY A 84 24.70 -20.91 -1.43
N SER A 85 23.51 -20.71 -0.85
CA SER A 85 23.08 -21.39 0.37
C SER A 85 22.38 -22.70 0.05
N LEU A 86 22.46 -23.64 0.97
CA LEU A 86 21.81 -24.95 0.90
C LEU A 86 20.81 -25.08 2.04
N PHE A 87 19.60 -25.51 1.74
CA PHE A 87 18.67 -25.97 2.77
C PHE A 87 19.16 -27.33 3.31
N ASN A 88 19.14 -27.49 4.62
CA ASN A 88 19.71 -28.66 5.31
C ASN A 88 18.66 -29.50 6.05
N GLY A 89 17.38 -29.37 5.72
CA GLY A 89 16.30 -30.10 6.37
C GLY A 89 15.89 -29.56 7.74
N THR A 90 16.80 -28.91 8.48
CA THR A 90 16.49 -28.19 9.73
C THR A 90 15.99 -26.76 9.45
N THR A 91 16.57 -26.12 8.45
CA THR A 91 16.22 -24.75 8.04
C THR A 91 15.05 -24.70 7.06
N GLY A 92 14.40 -25.83 6.84
CA GLY A 92 13.32 -25.95 5.86
C GLY A 92 13.85 -26.13 4.44
N GLY A 93 12.99 -25.95 3.51
CA GLY A 93 13.34 -26.01 2.10
C GLY A 93 12.15 -26.50 1.29
N GLY A 94 11.83 -25.76 0.28
CA GLY A 94 10.76 -26.09 -0.64
C GLY A 94 9.52 -25.22 -0.49
N GLY A 95 8.74 -25.20 -1.56
CA GLY A 95 7.57 -24.33 -1.75
C GLY A 95 6.27 -24.92 -1.22
N GLY A 96 6.31 -25.74 -0.16
CA GLY A 96 5.13 -26.42 0.38
C GLY A 96 4.60 -27.53 -0.52
N GLN A 97 3.38 -28.00 -0.25
CA GLN A 97 2.75 -29.06 -1.05
C GLN A 97 2.63 -28.64 -2.52
N GLY A 98 3.08 -29.49 -3.42
CA GLY A 98 3.06 -29.24 -4.86
C GLY A 98 4.04 -28.15 -5.32
N ASN A 99 4.94 -27.68 -4.46
CA ASN A 99 5.87 -26.59 -4.77
C ASN A 99 5.12 -25.30 -5.21
N ASN A 100 3.97 -25.03 -4.65
CA ASN A 100 3.13 -23.91 -5.06
C ASN A 100 3.59 -22.56 -4.50
N CYS A 101 4.41 -22.54 -3.46
CA CYS A 101 4.89 -21.31 -2.84
C CYS A 101 6.30 -20.93 -3.30
N LYS A 102 6.47 -19.72 -3.82
CA LYS A 102 7.76 -19.07 -4.06
C LYS A 102 7.86 -17.83 -3.19
N SER A 103 9.00 -17.60 -2.54
CA SER A 103 9.14 -16.45 -1.66
C SER A 103 10.55 -15.88 -1.62
N LEU A 104 10.63 -14.59 -1.37
CA LEU A 104 11.81 -13.88 -0.86
C LEU A 104 11.48 -13.45 0.56
N THR A 105 12.24 -13.92 1.54
CA THR A 105 11.95 -13.66 2.95
C THR A 105 13.22 -13.18 3.65
N SER A 106 13.13 -12.05 4.32
CA SER A 106 14.21 -11.47 5.12
C SER A 106 14.31 -12.15 6.49
N ARG A 107 15.42 -11.96 7.19
CA ARG A 107 15.66 -12.46 8.54
C ARG A 107 14.58 -12.07 9.56
N THR A 108 13.92 -10.94 9.38
CA THR A 108 12.86 -10.46 10.27
C THR A 108 11.46 -10.90 9.85
N GLY A 109 11.33 -11.67 8.76
CA GLY A 109 10.06 -12.18 8.26
C GLY A 109 9.35 -11.28 7.25
N SER A 110 9.93 -10.13 6.86
CA SER A 110 9.38 -9.35 5.74
C SER A 110 9.54 -10.14 4.45
N SER A 111 8.48 -10.24 3.64
CA SER A 111 8.46 -11.18 2.53
C SER A 111 7.67 -10.71 1.31
N LEU A 112 8.12 -11.18 0.14
CA LEU A 112 7.32 -11.29 -1.08
C LEU A 112 7.01 -12.78 -1.28
N LYS A 113 5.72 -13.13 -1.33
CA LYS A 113 5.23 -14.48 -1.57
C LYS A 113 4.38 -14.53 -2.85
N LEU A 114 4.64 -15.55 -3.67
CA LEU A 114 3.80 -15.94 -4.80
C LEU A 114 3.22 -17.32 -4.50
N ASP A 115 1.92 -17.50 -4.67
CA ASP A 115 1.23 -18.76 -4.41
C ASP A 115 0.51 -19.23 -5.68
N ASP A 116 1.10 -20.21 -6.35
CA ASP A 116 0.60 -20.72 -7.62
C ASP A 116 -0.71 -21.51 -7.48
N SER A 117 -1.04 -21.99 -6.28
CA SER A 117 -2.27 -22.75 -6.05
C SER A 117 -3.53 -21.91 -6.24
N VAL A 118 -3.44 -20.62 -5.98
CA VAL A 118 -4.54 -19.65 -6.12
C VAL A 118 -4.18 -18.44 -6.98
N GLY A 119 -2.94 -18.38 -7.48
CA GLY A 119 -2.45 -17.27 -8.29
C GLY A 119 -2.26 -15.96 -7.51
N SER A 120 -2.05 -16.02 -6.20
CA SER A 120 -1.95 -14.84 -5.36
C SER A 120 -0.51 -14.32 -5.22
N VAL A 121 -0.41 -13.00 -4.96
CA VAL A 121 0.85 -12.32 -4.62
C VAL A 121 0.65 -11.56 -3.33
N THR A 122 1.55 -11.76 -2.36
CA THR A 122 1.52 -11.07 -1.06
C THR A 122 2.85 -10.40 -0.77
N LEU A 123 2.80 -9.13 -0.42
CA LEU A 123 3.88 -8.40 0.25
C LEU A 123 3.51 -8.26 1.73
N HIS A 124 4.44 -8.52 2.62
CA HIS A 124 4.22 -8.47 4.06
C HIS A 124 5.46 -7.95 4.76
N ASP A 125 5.27 -7.12 5.78
CA ASP A 125 6.34 -6.67 6.67
C ASP A 125 6.21 -7.26 8.08
N LYS A 126 7.26 -7.12 8.89
CA LYS A 126 7.25 -7.54 10.30
C LYS A 126 6.19 -6.80 11.15
N GLY A 127 5.81 -5.57 10.78
CA GLY A 127 4.88 -4.71 11.53
C GLY A 127 3.41 -5.09 11.33
N GLY A 128 3.10 -5.94 10.35
CA GLY A 128 1.73 -6.36 10.01
C GLY A 128 1.10 -5.51 8.91
N VAL A 129 1.90 -4.73 8.16
CA VAL A 129 1.44 -4.14 6.90
C VAL A 129 1.50 -5.21 5.82
N SER A 130 0.44 -5.31 5.03
CA SER A 130 0.39 -6.25 3.91
C SER A 130 -0.30 -5.65 2.70
N MET A 131 0.17 -6.06 1.52
CA MET A 131 -0.50 -5.85 0.24
C MET A 131 -0.74 -7.22 -0.39
N ASN A 132 -1.99 -7.51 -0.70
CA ASN A 132 -2.40 -8.80 -1.25
C ASN A 132 -3.14 -8.64 -2.57
N PHE A 133 -2.77 -9.44 -3.57
CA PHE A 133 -3.49 -9.69 -4.80
C PHE A 133 -3.97 -11.13 -4.75
N ASP A 134 -5.27 -11.37 -4.70
CA ASP A 134 -5.86 -12.69 -4.34
C ASP A 134 -5.91 -13.71 -5.49
N GLY A 135 -5.51 -13.33 -6.71
CA GLY A 135 -5.65 -14.15 -7.91
C GLY A 135 -7.06 -14.14 -8.51
N GLY A 136 -8.05 -13.63 -7.80
CA GLY A 136 -9.44 -13.49 -8.25
C GLY A 136 -9.78 -12.08 -8.77
N GLY A 137 -8.79 -11.21 -8.91
CA GLY A 137 -8.97 -9.85 -9.42
C GLY A 137 -9.16 -8.79 -8.34
N ASN A 138 -8.96 -9.13 -7.06
CA ASN A 138 -9.04 -8.17 -5.97
C ASN A 138 -7.65 -7.84 -5.42
N SER A 139 -7.51 -6.61 -4.93
CA SER A 139 -6.34 -6.16 -4.18
C SER A 139 -6.74 -5.58 -2.84
N THR A 140 -5.94 -5.83 -1.82
CA THR A 140 -6.16 -5.33 -0.45
C THR A 140 -4.84 -4.81 0.11
N ILE A 141 -4.88 -3.62 0.71
CA ILE A 141 -3.76 -3.06 1.46
C ILE A 141 -4.22 -2.88 2.91
N ASN A 142 -3.54 -3.54 3.85
CA ASN A 142 -3.81 -3.46 5.27
C ASN A 142 -2.65 -2.79 5.99
N ALA A 143 -2.95 -1.82 6.83
CA ALA A 143 -2.00 -1.22 7.75
C ALA A 143 -2.56 -1.29 9.17
N LYS A 144 -1.77 -1.82 10.12
CA LYS A 144 -2.20 -1.98 11.52
C LYS A 144 -2.41 -0.64 12.24
N CYS A 145 -1.64 0.38 11.87
CA CYS A 145 -1.66 1.69 12.53
C CYS A 145 -2.20 2.79 11.62
N SER A 146 -1.46 3.16 10.58
CA SER A 146 -1.81 4.26 9.69
C SER A 146 -1.40 3.97 8.26
N GLN A 147 -2.13 4.56 7.32
CA GLN A 147 -1.82 4.52 5.90
C GLN A 147 -1.92 5.94 5.36
N VAL A 148 -0.86 6.40 4.69
CA VAL A 148 -0.78 7.74 4.12
C VAL A 148 -0.48 7.62 2.63
N PHE A 149 -1.24 8.34 1.81
CA PHE A 149 -1.01 8.47 0.38
C PHE A 149 -0.52 9.88 0.08
N ASN A 150 0.69 10.00 -0.47
CA ASN A 150 1.25 11.28 -0.89
C ASN A 150 1.36 11.29 -2.42
N ALA A 151 0.75 12.29 -3.04
CA ALA A 151 0.84 12.52 -4.47
C ALA A 151 1.35 13.93 -4.73
N GLY A 152 2.32 14.11 -5.63
CA GLY A 152 2.93 15.40 -5.93
C GLY A 152 2.03 16.32 -6.77
N SER A 153 1.11 15.77 -7.56
CA SER A 153 0.23 16.55 -8.44
C SER A 153 -1.25 16.22 -8.30
N SER A 154 -1.61 14.93 -8.33
CA SER A 154 -3.01 14.52 -8.22
C SER A 154 -3.15 13.10 -7.68
N ALA A 155 -4.28 12.81 -7.05
CA ALA A 155 -4.70 11.48 -6.64
C ALA A 155 -6.16 11.24 -7.03
N GLY A 156 -6.51 9.99 -7.39
CA GLY A 156 -7.87 9.67 -7.78
C GLY A 156 -8.25 8.22 -7.46
N ILE A 157 -9.52 8.03 -7.05
CA ILE A 157 -10.16 6.72 -6.91
C ILE A 157 -11.30 6.67 -7.91
N ASN A 158 -11.22 5.77 -8.89
CA ASN A 158 -12.19 5.66 -9.98
C ASN A 158 -12.84 4.29 -9.96
N VAL A 159 -14.17 4.24 -9.97
CA VAL A 159 -14.96 3.00 -10.01
C VAL A 159 -15.80 2.95 -11.27
N GLY A 160 -15.79 1.81 -11.95
CA GLY A 160 -16.53 1.60 -13.20
C GLY A 160 -15.89 2.30 -14.41
N ALA A 161 -14.62 2.72 -14.31
CA ALA A 161 -13.88 3.23 -15.46
C ALA A 161 -13.61 2.11 -16.48
N LYS A 162 -13.86 2.39 -17.75
CA LYS A 162 -13.51 1.53 -18.88
C LYS A 162 -12.64 2.31 -19.87
N LYS A 163 -11.93 1.58 -20.74
CA LYS A 163 -11.13 2.23 -21.78
C LYS A 163 -12.01 3.22 -22.58
N HIS A 164 -11.60 4.49 -22.60
CA HIS A 164 -12.31 5.59 -23.28
C HIS A 164 -13.70 5.94 -22.73
N GLN A 165 -14.04 5.55 -21.49
CA GLN A 165 -15.27 5.97 -20.80
C GLN A 165 -14.95 6.53 -19.42
N PRO A 166 -15.65 7.59 -18.98
CA PRO A 166 -15.47 8.12 -17.64
C PRO A 166 -15.91 7.10 -16.57
N ALA A 167 -15.37 7.25 -15.37
CA ALA A 167 -15.80 6.47 -14.22
C ALA A 167 -17.27 6.74 -13.88
N SER A 168 -17.97 5.75 -13.34
CA SER A 168 -19.33 5.91 -12.81
C SER A 168 -19.33 6.68 -11.49
N SER A 169 -18.27 6.57 -10.72
CA SER A 169 -18.03 7.32 -9.49
C SER A 169 -16.55 7.64 -9.36
N ALA A 170 -16.21 8.83 -8.87
CA ALA A 170 -14.84 9.23 -8.67
C ALA A 170 -14.68 10.15 -7.44
N LEU A 171 -13.53 10.01 -6.77
CA LEU A 171 -12.99 10.99 -5.85
C LEU A 171 -11.62 11.41 -6.40
N THR A 172 -11.44 12.68 -6.72
CA THR A 172 -10.18 13.21 -7.23
C THR A 172 -9.71 14.39 -6.39
N MET A 173 -8.41 14.55 -6.31
CA MET A 173 -7.73 15.64 -5.62
C MET A 173 -6.56 16.10 -6.49
N ASP A 174 -6.30 17.40 -6.54
CA ASP A 174 -5.20 17.97 -7.29
C ASP A 174 -4.31 18.91 -6.48
N SER A 175 -3.23 19.39 -7.10
CA SER A 175 -2.28 20.32 -6.47
C SER A 175 -2.82 21.74 -6.28
N ASP A 176 -3.92 22.10 -6.94
CA ASP A 176 -4.58 23.41 -6.80
C ASP A 176 -5.55 23.45 -5.61
N GLY A 177 -5.65 22.34 -4.86
CA GLY A 177 -6.47 22.19 -3.67
C GLY A 177 -7.94 21.85 -3.99
N ILE A 178 -8.23 21.41 -5.21
CA ILE A 178 -9.57 20.98 -5.60
C ILE A 178 -9.80 19.54 -5.19
N ILE A 179 -10.94 19.27 -4.54
CA ILE A 179 -11.43 17.94 -4.18
C ILE A 179 -12.79 17.75 -4.84
N ASP A 180 -12.85 16.86 -5.82
CA ASP A 180 -14.09 16.52 -6.54
C ASP A 180 -14.59 15.15 -6.12
N LEU A 181 -15.85 15.08 -5.67
CA LEU A 181 -16.59 13.85 -5.45
C LEU A 181 -17.74 13.78 -6.45
N SER A 182 -17.69 12.84 -7.37
CA SER A 182 -18.70 12.67 -8.41
C SER A 182 -19.33 11.28 -8.36
N GLY A 183 -20.63 11.21 -8.66
CA GLY A 183 -21.39 9.98 -8.75
C GLY A 183 -22.46 10.11 -9.84
N LYS A 184 -22.59 9.10 -10.70
CA LYS A 184 -23.58 9.10 -11.79
C LYS A 184 -25.03 9.12 -11.30
N SER A 185 -25.30 8.50 -10.15
CA SER A 185 -26.68 8.30 -9.67
C SER A 185 -26.94 8.97 -8.33
N LYS A 186 -26.03 8.79 -7.37
CA LYS A 186 -26.27 9.22 -5.99
C LYS A 186 -24.95 9.37 -5.22
N ILE A 187 -24.89 10.39 -4.38
CA ILE A 187 -23.86 10.59 -3.35
C ILE A 187 -24.57 10.63 -1.99
N THR A 188 -24.11 9.87 -1.01
CA THR A 188 -24.63 9.90 0.36
C THR A 188 -23.50 10.10 1.35
N ILE A 189 -23.63 11.09 2.22
CA ILE A 189 -22.75 11.31 3.38
C ILE A 189 -23.60 11.00 4.61
N LYS A 190 -23.19 10.03 5.43
CA LYS A 190 -23.98 9.55 6.58
C LYS A 190 -23.14 9.48 7.84
N VAL A 191 -23.71 9.98 8.96
CA VAL A 191 -23.15 9.82 10.32
C VAL A 191 -24.30 9.51 11.25
N GLY A 192 -24.35 8.29 11.80
CA GLY A 192 -25.50 7.83 12.59
C GLY A 192 -26.79 7.91 11.76
N ASP A 193 -27.79 8.63 12.28
CA ASP A 193 -29.08 8.85 11.61
C ASP A 193 -29.11 10.12 10.73
N SER A 194 -28.05 10.93 10.75
CA SER A 194 -27.95 12.15 9.94
C SER A 194 -27.39 11.84 8.56
N THR A 195 -28.02 12.35 7.50
CA THR A 195 -27.61 12.13 6.11
C THR A 195 -27.64 13.41 5.28
N ILE A 196 -26.70 13.49 4.32
CA ILE A 196 -26.76 14.38 3.17
C ILE A 196 -26.84 13.49 1.94
N THR A 197 -27.90 13.59 1.19
CA THR A 197 -28.11 12.84 -0.04
C THR A 197 -28.18 13.78 -1.22
N ILE A 198 -27.39 13.53 -2.26
CA ILE A 198 -27.42 14.23 -3.54
C ILE A 198 -27.71 13.17 -4.60
N ASP A 199 -28.80 13.32 -5.32
CA ASP A 199 -29.14 12.48 -6.46
C ASP A 199 -29.42 13.31 -7.71
N THR A 200 -29.90 12.68 -8.77
CA THR A 200 -30.15 13.34 -10.06
C THR A 200 -31.28 14.38 -10.04
N THR A 201 -32.08 14.42 -8.97
CA THR A 201 -33.28 15.25 -8.87
C THR A 201 -33.31 16.13 -7.63
N SER A 202 -32.57 15.79 -6.57
CA SER A 202 -32.69 16.45 -5.28
C SER A 202 -31.40 16.50 -4.47
N ILE A 203 -31.35 17.44 -3.54
CA ILE A 203 -30.40 17.46 -2.41
C ILE A 203 -31.27 17.40 -1.15
N VAL A 204 -31.08 16.34 -0.35
CA VAL A 204 -31.83 16.08 0.89
C VAL A 204 -30.89 16.13 2.08
N LEU A 205 -31.26 16.89 3.10
CA LEU A 205 -30.59 16.98 4.40
C LEU A 205 -31.55 16.39 5.46
N GLU A 206 -31.17 15.32 6.10
CA GLU A 206 -31.94 14.64 7.16
C GLU A 206 -31.11 14.57 8.43
N ALA A 207 -31.61 15.13 9.51
CA ALA A 207 -30.99 15.06 10.83
C ALA A 207 -32.01 15.47 11.89
N GLN A 208 -31.79 15.09 13.15
CA GLN A 208 -32.62 15.57 14.26
C GLN A 208 -32.63 17.10 14.35
N ASN A 209 -31.49 17.75 14.07
CA ASN A 209 -31.35 19.19 14.03
C ASN A 209 -30.50 19.58 12.82
N ILE A 210 -30.96 20.55 12.03
CA ILE A 210 -30.22 21.19 10.95
C ILE A 210 -29.96 22.63 11.34
N HIS A 211 -28.71 23.03 11.53
CA HIS A 211 -28.30 24.38 11.90
C HIS A 211 -27.54 25.02 10.74
N ALA A 212 -28.09 26.10 10.20
CA ALA A 212 -27.44 26.90 9.18
C ALA A 212 -27.15 28.29 9.75
N ALA A 213 -25.87 28.65 9.86
CA ALA A 213 -25.44 29.94 10.40
C ALA A 213 -24.41 30.57 9.47
N GLY A 214 -24.50 31.87 9.31
CA GLY A 214 -23.59 32.66 8.48
C GLY A 214 -23.90 34.14 8.59
N SER A 215 -22.99 35.00 8.12
CA SER A 215 -23.22 36.44 8.05
C SER A 215 -24.40 36.77 7.14
N ASN A 216 -24.59 36.00 6.07
CA ASN A 216 -25.72 36.09 5.14
C ASN A 216 -26.17 34.66 4.78
N LEU A 217 -27.46 34.38 4.97
CA LEU A 217 -28.11 33.17 4.48
C LEU A 217 -29.17 33.55 3.46
N SER A 218 -29.04 33.10 2.23
CA SER A 218 -30.01 33.34 1.16
C SER A 218 -30.61 32.01 0.71
N LEU A 219 -31.93 31.92 0.70
CA LEU A 219 -32.69 30.81 0.11
C LEU A 219 -33.53 31.41 -1.03
N SER A 220 -33.27 31.03 -2.26
CA SER A 220 -33.98 31.49 -3.44
C SER A 220 -34.51 30.32 -4.26
N VAL A 221 -35.69 30.48 -4.85
CA VAL A 221 -36.29 29.54 -5.80
C VAL A 221 -36.20 30.15 -7.20
N ILE A 222 -35.55 29.44 -8.11
CA ILE A 222 -35.36 29.83 -9.50
C ILE A 222 -36.42 29.13 -10.35
N GLY A 223 -37.26 29.93 -11.04
CA GLY A 223 -38.28 29.43 -11.98
C GLY A 223 -39.60 29.06 -11.30
N GLY A 224 -40.54 29.97 -11.22
CA GLY A 224 -41.98 29.85 -11.04
C GLY A 224 -42.56 28.87 -10.01
N GLY A 225 -41.78 28.42 -9.07
CA GLY A 225 -42.19 27.42 -8.08
C GLY A 225 -42.53 28.05 -6.71
N THR A 226 -43.12 27.27 -5.84
CA THR A 226 -43.41 27.63 -4.45
C THR A 226 -42.15 27.77 -3.63
N GLY A 227 -42.09 28.74 -2.74
CA GLY A 227 -40.96 28.99 -1.86
C GLY A 227 -40.79 28.00 -0.72
N ILE A 228 -40.43 28.46 0.46
CA ILE A 228 -40.20 27.63 1.65
C ILE A 228 -41.53 27.09 2.16
N SER A 229 -41.68 25.77 2.23
CA SER A 229 -42.85 25.08 2.79
C SER A 229 -42.45 24.36 4.05
N MET A 230 -43.24 24.48 5.11
CA MET A 230 -43.08 23.72 6.37
C MET A 230 -44.34 22.89 6.59
N THR A 231 -44.16 21.56 6.60
CA THR A 231 -45.22 20.60 6.91
C THR A 231 -44.95 20.03 8.31
N GLU A 232 -46.00 19.88 9.11
CA GLU A 232 -45.95 19.39 10.50
C GLU A 232 -45.21 20.27 11.52
N ALA A 233 -44.86 21.51 11.17
CA ALA A 233 -44.26 22.43 12.13
C ALA A 233 -45.31 23.01 13.08
N LYS A 234 -45.02 23.01 14.38
CA LYS A 234 -45.87 23.66 15.37
C LYS A 234 -45.68 25.16 15.38
N ASN A 235 -44.47 25.65 15.19
CA ASN A 235 -44.14 27.08 15.15
C ASN A 235 -43.06 27.34 14.09
N LEU A 236 -43.19 28.48 13.40
CA LEU A 236 -42.13 29.13 12.63
C LEU A 236 -41.82 30.46 13.30
N ASP A 237 -40.69 30.55 13.99
CA ASP A 237 -40.24 31.79 14.61
C ASP A 237 -39.26 32.50 13.66
N ILE A 238 -39.64 33.69 13.17
CA ILE A 238 -38.77 34.58 12.41
C ILE A 238 -38.41 35.73 13.34
N ILE A 239 -37.18 35.71 13.87
CA ILE A 239 -36.69 36.71 14.82
C ILE A 239 -35.59 37.52 14.14
N GLY A 240 -35.78 38.84 14.07
CA GLY A 240 -34.78 39.74 13.50
C GLY A 240 -35.17 41.22 13.68
N THR A 241 -34.19 42.09 13.55
CA THR A 241 -34.40 43.53 13.67
C THR A 241 -33.73 44.26 12.50
N PRO A 242 -34.49 44.70 11.49
CA PRO A 242 -35.93 44.47 11.20
C PRO A 242 -36.19 43.11 10.52
N VAL A 243 -37.41 42.62 10.62
CA VAL A 243 -37.97 41.55 9.76
C VAL A 243 -38.69 42.20 8.60
N ASN A 244 -38.19 42.03 7.38
CA ASN A 244 -38.83 42.58 6.17
C ASN A 244 -39.46 41.42 5.38
N ILE A 245 -40.79 41.50 5.21
CA ILE A 245 -41.54 40.62 4.32
C ILE A 245 -41.88 41.43 3.08
N ASN A 246 -41.07 41.32 2.03
CA ASN A 246 -41.27 42.05 0.79
C ASN A 246 -42.07 41.20 -0.19
N GLN A 247 -43.12 41.79 -0.69
CA GLN A 247 -43.96 41.26 -1.74
C GLN A 247 -43.50 41.87 -3.08
N GLY A 248 -43.13 41.04 -4.06
CA GLY A 248 -42.92 41.50 -5.45
C GLY A 248 -44.22 41.95 -6.10
N ASP A 249 -44.14 42.62 -7.25
CA ASP A 249 -45.30 43.13 -7.97
C ASP A 249 -46.36 42.04 -8.21
N GLY A 250 -47.59 42.26 -7.68
CA GLY A 250 -48.75 41.39 -7.86
C GLY A 250 -48.93 40.22 -6.89
N GLY A 251 -48.07 40.04 -5.90
CA GLY A 251 -48.23 39.02 -4.88
C GLY A 251 -49.17 39.43 -3.73
N LYS A 252 -49.61 38.47 -2.90
CA LYS A 252 -50.37 38.72 -1.68
C LYS A 252 -49.65 38.15 -0.47
N VAL A 253 -49.48 38.93 0.58
CA VAL A 253 -49.10 38.44 1.91
C VAL A 253 -50.38 38.05 2.64
N ASN A 254 -50.59 36.73 2.85
CA ASN A 254 -51.71 36.24 3.64
C ASN A 254 -51.18 35.80 5.02
N ILE A 255 -51.54 36.55 6.04
CA ILE A 255 -51.30 36.17 7.44
C ILE A 255 -52.66 35.72 7.99
N LYS A 256 -52.76 34.44 8.35
CA LYS A 256 -53.93 33.85 8.99
C LYS A 256 -53.68 33.65 10.46
#